data_fdb49044b2e1c776dbf2c6302ad7b9a0
#
_entry.id   fdb49044b2e1c776dbf2c6302ad7b9a0
#
_cell.length_a   1.000
_cell.length_b   1.000
_cell.length_c   1.000
_cell.angle_alpha   90.00
_cell.angle_beta   90.00
_cell.angle_gamma   90.00
#
_symmetry.space_group_name_H-M   'P 1'
#
loop_
_entity.id
_entity.type
_entity.pdbx_description
1 polymer ?
#
loop_
_entity_poly.entity_id
_entity_poly.type
_entity_poly.pdbx_seq_one_letter_code
_entity_poly.pdbx_strand_id
1 'polypeptide(L)' 'MLYRTCKRMIERGNLEGMSTKLDVFYAAGKLTADEYKELTELLAEKEAQSNAKNNT' A
#
# COMPACT_ATOMS: atom_id res chain seq x y z
N MET A 1 -1.64 4.57 13.42
CA MET A 1 -2.90 5.10 12.89
C MET A 1 -2.97 5.00 11.39
N LEU A 2 -2.02 5.64 10.71
CA LEU A 2 -2.04 5.57 9.25
C LEU A 2 -1.80 4.17 8.72
N TYR A 3 -1.04 3.37 9.47
CA TYR A 3 -0.79 2.00 9.06
C TYR A 3 -2.10 1.24 8.84
N ARG A 4 -3.00 1.32 9.80
CA ARG A 4 -4.29 0.63 9.69
C ARG A 4 -5.10 1.13 8.52
N THR A 5 -5.15 2.45 8.37
CA THR A 5 -5.90 3.05 7.29
C THR A 5 -5.37 2.62 5.94
N CYS A 6 -4.05 2.68 5.77
CA CYS A 6 -3.42 2.27 4.52
C CYS A 6 -3.65 0.79 4.25
N LYS A 7 -3.51 -0.04 5.28
CA LYS A 7 -3.72 -1.46 5.12
C LYS A 7 -5.14 -1.76 4.65
N ARG A 8 -6.10 -1.09 5.27
CA ARG A 8 -7.50 -1.29 4.90
C ARG A 8 -7.75 -0.89 3.45
N MET A 9 -7.18 0.24 3.05
CA MET A 9 -7.37 0.70 1.68
C MET A 9 -6.78 -0.28 0.68
N ILE A 10 -5.60 -0.81 0.99
CA ILE A 10 -4.96 -1.80 0.12
C ILE A 10 -5.80 -3.06 0.04
N GLU A 11 -6.32 -3.52 1.17
CA GLU A 11 -7.13 -4.74 1.21
C GLU A 11 -8.42 -4.58 0.42
N ARG A 12 -8.92 -3.36 0.33
CA ARG A 12 -10.11 -3.08 -0.45
C ARG A 12 -9.84 -2.99 -1.94
N GLY A 13 -8.58 -3.03 -2.33
CA GLY A 13 -8.20 -2.90 -3.72
C GLY A 13 -8.05 -1.46 -4.16
N ASN A 14 -8.02 -0.53 -3.23
CA ASN A 14 -7.88 0.89 -3.52
C ASN A 14 -6.39 1.23 -3.63
N LEU A 15 -5.80 0.83 -4.75
CA LEU A 15 -4.35 0.85 -4.91
C LEU A 15 -3.81 2.08 -5.64
N GLU A 16 -4.68 2.82 -6.27
CA GLU A 16 -4.26 3.95 -7.09
C GLU A 16 -3.54 5.00 -6.24
N GLY A 17 -2.31 5.34 -6.65
CA GLY A 17 -1.54 6.33 -5.94
C GLY A 17 -1.06 5.90 -4.56
N MET A 18 -1.29 4.65 -4.19
CA MET A 18 -0.96 4.19 -2.85
C MET A 18 0.54 4.17 -2.62
N SER A 19 1.31 3.78 -3.63
CA SER A 19 2.77 3.77 -3.52
C SER A 19 3.30 5.15 -3.16
N THR A 20 2.82 6.16 -3.84
CA THR A 20 3.22 7.54 -3.57
C THR A 20 2.79 7.97 -2.17
N LYS A 21 1.58 7.61 -1.77
CA LYS A 21 1.08 7.95 -0.45
C LYS A 21 1.95 7.32 0.64
N LEU A 22 2.31 6.07 0.47
CA LEU A 22 3.15 5.38 1.44
C LEU A 22 4.52 6.05 1.55
N ASP A 23 5.09 6.44 0.43
CA ASP A 23 6.38 7.14 0.43
C ASP A 23 6.28 8.46 1.18
N VAL A 24 5.22 9.22 0.93
CA VAL A 24 5.02 10.50 1.58
C VAL A 24 4.83 10.32 3.08
N PHE A 25 4.02 9.35 3.47
CA PHE A 25 3.76 9.10 4.89
C PHE A 25 5.03 8.67 5.60
N TYR A 26 5.82 7.84 4.95
CA TYR A 26 7.07 7.38 5.54
C TYR A 26 8.05 8.55 5.69
N ALA A 27 8.18 9.36 4.66
CA ALA A 27 9.07 10.51 4.68
C ALA A 27 8.63 11.53 5.74
N ALA A 28 7.34 11.62 5.98
CA ALA A 28 6.79 12.55 6.98
C ALA A 28 6.86 11.99 8.39
N GLY A 29 7.36 10.77 8.57
CA GLY A 29 7.46 10.16 9.89
C GLY A 29 6.14 9.61 10.40
N LYS A 30 5.16 9.44 9.53
CA LYS A 30 3.86 8.92 9.90
C LYS A 30 3.81 7.39 9.92
N LEU A 31 4.80 6.75 9.29
CA LEU A 31 4.93 5.30 9.27
C LEU A 31 6.31 4.93 9.74
N THR A 32 6.40 3.85 10.51
CA THR A 32 7.71 3.30 10.86
C THR A 32 8.26 2.52 9.66
N ALA A 33 9.56 2.20 9.72
CA ALA A 33 10.19 1.43 8.65
C ALA A 33 9.50 0.08 8.48
N ASP A 34 9.16 -0.56 9.60
CA ASP A 34 8.48 -1.85 9.55
C ASP A 34 7.11 -1.73 8.93
N GLU A 35 6.37 -0.71 9.32
CA GLU A 35 5.03 -0.48 8.77
C GLU A 35 5.10 -0.20 7.28
N TYR A 36 6.04 0.62 6.88
CA TYR A 36 6.23 0.93 5.48
C TYR A 36 6.53 -0.33 4.67
N LYS A 37 7.43 -1.15 5.19
CA LYS A 37 7.80 -2.39 4.51
C LYS A 37 6.60 -3.31 4.36
N GLU A 38 5.85 -3.51 5.43
CA GLU A 38 4.67 -4.37 5.39
C GLU A 38 3.66 -3.87 4.37
N LEU A 39 3.41 -2.57 4.38
CA LEU A 39 2.42 -2.00 3.48
C LEU A 39 2.86 -2.09 2.03
N THR A 40 4.14 -1.86 1.75
CA THR A 40 4.63 -1.97 0.38
C THR A 40 4.57 -3.42 -0.11
N GLU A 41 4.85 -4.37 0.76
CA GLU A 41 4.76 -5.78 0.39
C GLU A 41 3.32 -6.16 0.10
N LEU A 42 2.40 -5.73 0.96
CA LEU A 42 0.99 -6.01 0.74
C LEU A 42 0.49 -5.35 -0.54
N LEU A 43 0.93 -4.12 -0.78
CA LEU A 43 0.56 -3.40 -1.99
C LEU A 43 1.03 -4.15 -3.23
N ALA A 44 2.27 -4.64 -3.20
CA ALA A 44 2.82 -5.38 -4.32
C ALA A 44 2.01 -6.64 -4.60
N GLU A 45 1.60 -7.34 -3.55
CA GLU A 45 0.78 -8.53 -3.70
C GLU A 45 -0.55 -8.21 -4.36
N LYS A 46 -1.18 -7.15 -3.88
CA LYS A 46 -2.49 -6.77 -4.42
C LYS A 46 -2.38 -6.28 -5.85
N GLU A 47 -1.32 -5.54 -6.14
CA GLU A 47 -1.09 -5.06 -7.50
C GLU A 47 -0.87 -6.21 -8.47
N ALA A 48 -0.13 -7.22 -8.03
CA ALA A 48 0.09 -8.39 -8.86
C ALA A 48 -1.22 -9.11 -9.16
N GLN A 49 -2.08 -9.24 -8.16
CA GLN A 49 -3.38 -9.86 -8.35
C GLN A 49 -4.25 -9.03 -9.28
N SER A 50 -4.23 -7.73 -9.08
CA SER A 50 -5.02 -6.82 -9.89
C SER A 50 -4.55 -6.86 -11.34
N ASN A 51 -3.23 -6.87 -11.55
CA ASN A 51 -2.68 -6.95 -12.88
C ASN A 51 -3.08 -8.21 -13.61
N ALA A 52 -3.06 -9.32 -12.88
CA ALA A 52 -3.46 -10.60 -13.48
C ALA A 52 -4.89 -10.53 -13.95
N LYS A 53 -5.74 -9.85 -13.21
CA LYS A 53 -7.13 -9.68 -13.60
C LYS A 53 -7.27 -8.76 -14.79
N ASN A 54 -6.53 -7.68 -14.79
CA ASN A 54 -6.66 -6.67 -15.82
C ASN A 54 -6.16 -7.13 -17.16
N ASN A 55 -5.27 -8.09 -17.16
CA ASN A 55 -4.71 -8.60 -18.40
C ASN A 55 -5.66 -9.48 -19.18
N THR A 56 -6.74 -9.85 -18.57
CA THR A 56 -7.77 -10.62 -19.28
C THR A 56 -8.80 -9.72 -19.92
#